data_3f019afd7296c99f5d86a2245119f0d5
#
_entry.id   3f019afd7296c99f5d86a2245119f0d5
#
_cell.length_a   1.000
_cell.length_b   1.000
_cell.length_c   1.000
_cell.angle_alpha   90.00
_cell.angle_beta   90.00
_cell.angle_gamma   90.00
#
_symmetry.space_group_name_H-M   'P 1'
#
loop_
_entity.id
_entity.type
_entity.pdbx_description
1 polymer ?
#
loop_
_entity_poly.entity_id
_entity_poly.type
_entity_poly.pdbx_seq_one_letter_code
_entity_poly.pdbx_strand_id
1 'polypeptide(L)'
;MGSMHAQAYLKIKDATLVAVVDARRGAALAALRKIGIALPVHVTLAEALAAQRVDAVDICAPTFVHAPLVREALAQGKHVFCEKPFVPTAKEGFALAAAAKKAGLMLQVGQCLRFWPEYVAFTDFVRSERAGRLLSLSLQRRAGRPGYSAGNWLNDGEASGGAALDLHIHDTDYVQHLLGVPNAVTSVGTRDATGWSHIFTTYHFKDIAVTAEGGWNYPAQWGFQMAFQAVFERGTVEFDSTRSPVLVFGDAKGKKKPLPFEEPAVGRSSSGVGNVSSLGGYFVELAYFVDCLEKGRPPEIATGEQASESVRIVEAEIRSAKTGRTVTL
;
A
#
# COMPACT_ATOMS: atom_id res chain seq x y z
N MET A 1 2.80 -9.38 6.30
CA MET A 1 2.15 -8.17 6.87
C MET A 1 1.62 -8.44 8.28
N GLY A 2 0.81 -9.43 8.58
CA GLY A 2 0.17 -9.62 9.88
C GLY A 2 1.04 -9.44 11.14
N SER A 3 2.30 -9.90 11.14
CA SER A 3 3.22 -9.65 12.25
C SER A 3 3.63 -8.17 12.40
N MET A 4 3.67 -7.40 11.29
CA MET A 4 3.93 -5.96 11.33
C MET A 4 2.74 -5.23 11.94
N HIS A 5 1.53 -5.53 11.45
CA HIS A 5 0.29 -4.95 11.98
C HIS A 5 0.09 -5.28 13.45
N ALA A 6 0.32 -6.55 13.85
CA ALA A 6 0.25 -6.93 15.25
C ALA A 6 1.19 -6.08 16.14
N GLN A 7 2.43 -5.87 15.71
CA GLN A 7 3.38 -5.02 16.44
C GLN A 7 2.97 -3.54 16.46
N ALA A 8 2.35 -3.05 15.38
CA ALA A 8 1.83 -1.69 15.32
C ALA A 8 0.63 -1.53 16.28
N TYR A 9 -0.34 -2.45 16.25
CA TYR A 9 -1.50 -2.40 17.16
C TYR A 9 -1.11 -2.43 18.63
N LEU A 10 -0.07 -3.15 19.03
CA LEU A 10 0.42 -3.12 20.42
C LEU A 10 0.90 -1.74 20.88
N LYS A 11 1.15 -0.82 19.95
CA LYS A 11 1.60 0.55 20.23
C LYS A 11 0.47 1.58 20.09
N ILE A 12 -0.68 1.17 19.57
CA ILE A 12 -1.88 2.02 19.44
C ILE A 12 -2.69 1.87 20.73
N LYS A 13 -2.77 2.96 21.50
CA LYS A 13 -3.36 2.97 22.86
C LYS A 13 -4.79 2.43 22.90
N ASP A 14 -5.58 2.78 21.89
CA ASP A 14 -7.03 2.56 21.87
C ASP A 14 -7.41 1.33 21.01
N ALA A 15 -6.43 0.44 20.75
CA ALA A 15 -6.63 -0.83 20.07
C ALA A 15 -6.23 -2.02 20.94
N THR A 16 -7.03 -3.09 20.90
CA THR A 16 -6.73 -4.36 21.57
C THR A 16 -6.83 -5.50 20.58
N LEU A 17 -5.72 -6.21 20.37
CA LEU A 17 -5.73 -7.46 19.62
C LEU A 17 -6.36 -8.56 20.48
N VAL A 18 -7.43 -9.17 19.99
CA VAL A 18 -8.17 -10.22 20.73
C VAL A 18 -7.94 -11.61 20.19
N ALA A 19 -7.60 -11.77 18.92
CA ALA A 19 -7.31 -13.05 18.29
C ALA A 19 -6.49 -12.89 17.00
N VAL A 20 -5.93 -13.99 16.54
CA VAL A 20 -5.31 -14.12 15.21
C VAL A 20 -5.99 -15.27 14.46
N VAL A 21 -6.19 -15.07 13.16
CA VAL A 21 -6.71 -16.10 12.24
C VAL A 21 -5.63 -16.43 11.22
N ASP A 22 -5.29 -17.71 11.10
CA ASP A 22 -4.41 -18.23 10.04
C ASP A 22 -4.73 -19.70 9.78
N ALA A 23 -4.98 -20.05 8.52
CA ALA A 23 -5.21 -21.42 8.10
C ALA A 23 -4.08 -22.39 8.52
N ARG A 24 -2.90 -21.87 8.74
CA ARG A 24 -1.72 -22.58 9.25
C ARG A 24 -1.45 -22.22 10.71
N ARG A 25 -2.31 -22.68 11.60
CA ARG A 25 -2.26 -22.37 13.05
C ARG A 25 -0.85 -22.44 13.65
N GLY A 26 -0.04 -23.43 13.27
CA GLY A 26 1.34 -23.56 13.76
C GLY A 26 2.26 -22.41 13.33
N ALA A 27 2.07 -21.90 12.09
CA ALA A 27 2.84 -20.76 11.61
C ALA A 27 2.47 -19.47 12.36
N ALA A 28 1.18 -19.23 12.61
CA ALA A 28 0.71 -18.11 13.40
C ALA A 28 1.26 -18.15 14.84
N LEU A 29 1.20 -19.31 15.52
CA LEU A 29 1.75 -19.47 16.85
C LEU A 29 3.27 -19.21 16.89
N ALA A 30 4.02 -19.66 15.88
CA ALA A 30 5.46 -19.39 15.77
C ALA A 30 5.74 -17.88 15.56
N ALA A 31 4.95 -17.23 14.72
CA ALA A 31 5.06 -15.79 14.47
C ALA A 31 4.75 -14.96 15.74
N LEU A 32 3.68 -15.30 16.47
CA LEU A 32 3.32 -14.65 17.74
C LEU A 32 4.42 -14.80 18.79
N ARG A 33 4.98 -16.01 18.94
CA ARG A 33 6.11 -16.23 19.87
C ARG A 33 7.33 -15.36 19.52
N LYS A 34 7.64 -15.24 18.21
CA LYS A 34 8.78 -14.44 17.73
C LYS A 34 8.66 -12.96 18.11
N ILE A 35 7.43 -12.45 18.18
CA ILE A 35 7.15 -11.05 18.53
C ILE A 35 6.71 -10.87 19.99
N GLY A 36 6.77 -11.96 20.80
CA GLY A 36 6.49 -11.90 22.24
C GLY A 36 5.01 -11.73 22.61
N ILE A 37 4.09 -12.16 21.73
CA ILE A 37 2.65 -12.03 21.95
C ILE A 37 2.01 -13.41 22.18
N ALA A 38 1.06 -13.46 23.14
CA ALA A 38 0.23 -14.63 23.39
C ALA A 38 -1.25 -14.25 23.12
N LEU A 39 -1.79 -14.79 22.03
CA LEU A 39 -3.19 -14.59 21.62
C LEU A 39 -3.83 -15.90 21.20
N PRO A 40 -5.17 -16.05 21.33
CA PRO A 40 -5.91 -17.12 20.70
C PRO A 40 -5.66 -17.14 19.19
N VAL A 41 -5.44 -18.34 18.63
CA VAL A 41 -5.28 -18.55 17.18
C VAL A 41 -6.40 -19.44 16.69
N HIS A 42 -7.18 -18.96 15.74
CA HIS A 42 -8.27 -19.66 15.08
C HIS A 42 -7.87 -20.00 13.63
N VAL A 43 -8.52 -21.00 13.05
CA VAL A 43 -8.24 -21.43 11.66
C VAL A 43 -9.12 -20.66 10.67
N THR A 44 -10.32 -20.27 11.09
CA THR A 44 -11.28 -19.51 10.28
C THR A 44 -11.70 -18.20 10.96
N LEU A 45 -12.15 -17.24 10.17
CA LEU A 45 -12.71 -16.00 10.67
C LEU A 45 -13.97 -16.27 11.50
N ALA A 46 -14.84 -17.17 11.03
CA ALA A 46 -16.06 -17.55 11.75
C ALA A 46 -15.77 -18.08 13.15
N GLU A 47 -14.76 -18.93 13.34
CA GLU A 47 -14.33 -19.42 14.66
C GLU A 47 -13.91 -18.26 15.58
N ALA A 48 -13.11 -17.32 15.07
CA ALA A 48 -12.66 -16.19 15.82
C ALA A 48 -13.81 -15.27 16.26
N LEU A 49 -14.73 -14.97 15.34
CA LEU A 49 -15.91 -14.13 15.61
C LEU A 49 -16.91 -14.76 16.58
N ALA A 50 -17.00 -16.11 16.58
CA ALA A 50 -17.81 -16.83 17.54
C ALA A 50 -17.18 -16.87 18.95
N ALA A 51 -15.85 -16.88 19.03
CA ALA A 51 -15.12 -17.02 20.28
C ALA A 51 -14.77 -15.67 20.95
N GLN A 52 -14.71 -14.57 20.21
CA GLN A 52 -14.24 -13.28 20.67
C GLN A 52 -15.21 -12.16 20.29
N ARG A 53 -15.32 -11.14 21.18
CA ARG A 53 -15.92 -9.87 20.79
C ARG A 53 -14.95 -9.09 19.92
N VAL A 54 -15.33 -8.87 18.67
CA VAL A 54 -14.54 -8.19 17.67
C VAL A 54 -15.31 -6.99 17.12
N ASP A 55 -14.68 -5.83 17.06
CA ASP A 55 -15.27 -4.62 16.46
C ASP A 55 -14.81 -4.46 15.01
N ALA A 56 -13.55 -4.83 14.71
CA ALA A 56 -12.95 -4.72 13.39
C ALA A 56 -12.07 -5.92 13.06
N VAL A 57 -11.93 -6.22 11.77
CA VAL A 57 -11.07 -7.28 11.22
C VAL A 57 -9.97 -6.62 10.37
N ASP A 58 -8.71 -6.97 10.67
CA ASP A 58 -7.55 -6.59 9.85
C ASP A 58 -7.12 -7.79 8.98
N ILE A 59 -7.19 -7.62 7.67
CA ILE A 59 -6.95 -8.68 6.67
C ILE A 59 -5.56 -8.52 6.05
N CYS A 60 -4.61 -9.36 6.48
CA CYS A 60 -3.24 -9.45 5.96
C CYS A 60 -2.98 -10.76 5.19
N ALA A 61 -4.00 -11.32 4.59
CA ALA A 61 -3.95 -12.58 3.83
C ALA A 61 -3.37 -12.35 2.41
N PRO A 62 -3.16 -13.40 1.60
CA PRO A 62 -2.87 -13.24 0.17
C PRO A 62 -4.01 -12.55 -0.58
N THR A 63 -3.69 -11.73 -1.58
CA THR A 63 -4.66 -10.88 -2.31
C THR A 63 -5.87 -11.62 -2.85
N PHE A 64 -5.69 -12.84 -3.34
CA PHE A 64 -6.79 -13.64 -3.93
C PHE A 64 -7.84 -14.10 -2.92
N VAL A 65 -7.58 -14.00 -1.62
CA VAL A 65 -8.57 -14.29 -0.56
C VAL A 65 -9.10 -13.04 0.16
N HIS A 66 -8.67 -11.82 -0.22
CA HIS A 66 -9.16 -10.60 0.41
C HIS A 66 -10.67 -10.45 0.25
N ALA A 67 -11.18 -10.58 -0.97
CA ALA A 67 -12.59 -10.35 -1.24
C ALA A 67 -13.55 -11.26 -0.45
N PRO A 68 -13.37 -12.60 -0.39
CA PRO A 68 -14.22 -13.45 0.46
C PRO A 68 -14.12 -13.07 1.94
N LEU A 69 -12.94 -12.76 2.47
CA LEU A 69 -12.76 -12.38 3.87
C LEU A 69 -13.43 -11.03 4.19
N VAL A 70 -13.30 -10.03 3.30
CA VAL A 70 -14.00 -8.76 3.45
C VAL A 70 -15.52 -8.97 3.46
N ARG A 71 -16.08 -9.77 2.53
CA ARG A 71 -17.51 -10.07 2.52
C ARG A 71 -17.97 -10.74 3.81
N GLU A 72 -17.21 -11.72 4.30
CA GLU A 72 -17.51 -12.43 5.55
C GLU A 72 -17.52 -11.47 6.73
N ALA A 73 -16.49 -10.62 6.88
CA ALA A 73 -16.43 -9.64 7.94
C ALA A 73 -17.59 -8.64 7.90
N LEU A 74 -17.89 -8.08 6.71
CA LEU A 74 -19.01 -7.15 6.52
C LEU A 74 -20.37 -7.82 6.82
N ALA A 75 -20.58 -9.07 6.40
CA ALA A 75 -21.80 -9.81 6.68
C ALA A 75 -22.02 -10.07 8.18
N GLN A 76 -20.93 -10.12 8.96
CA GLN A 76 -20.94 -10.24 10.42
C GLN A 76 -20.96 -8.86 11.13
N GLY A 77 -21.18 -7.76 10.38
CA GLY A 77 -21.27 -6.41 10.95
C GLY A 77 -19.94 -5.87 11.48
N LYS A 78 -18.80 -6.31 10.93
CA LYS A 78 -17.47 -5.87 11.37
C LYS A 78 -16.91 -4.82 10.44
N HIS A 79 -16.26 -3.80 11.02
CA HIS A 79 -15.41 -2.88 10.27
C HIS A 79 -14.20 -3.62 9.71
N VAL A 80 -13.62 -3.14 8.62
CA VAL A 80 -12.54 -3.84 7.92
C VAL A 80 -11.39 -2.89 7.62
N PHE A 81 -10.19 -3.32 8.01
CA PHE A 81 -8.94 -2.90 7.39
C PHE A 81 -8.45 -4.04 6.49
N CYS A 82 -8.08 -3.75 5.25
CA CYS A 82 -7.60 -4.77 4.32
C CYS A 82 -6.29 -4.34 3.69
N GLU A 83 -5.28 -5.22 3.69
CA GLU A 83 -4.01 -4.95 3.01
C GLU A 83 -4.18 -4.77 1.50
N LYS A 84 -3.19 -4.06 0.94
CA LYS A 84 -3.07 -3.89 -0.51
C LYS A 84 -2.43 -5.15 -1.17
N PRO A 85 -2.62 -5.39 -2.47
CA PRO A 85 -3.69 -4.81 -3.31
C PRO A 85 -5.05 -5.15 -2.75
N PHE A 86 -6.00 -4.22 -2.82
CA PHE A 86 -7.30 -4.45 -2.18
C PHE A 86 -7.95 -5.76 -2.65
N VAL A 87 -8.05 -5.94 -3.95
CA VAL A 87 -8.59 -7.14 -4.60
C VAL A 87 -7.97 -7.30 -5.99
N PRO A 88 -8.09 -8.48 -6.65
CA PRO A 88 -7.55 -8.69 -7.98
C PRO A 88 -8.20 -7.84 -9.09
N THR A 89 -9.46 -7.41 -8.93
CA THR A 89 -10.20 -6.64 -9.95
C THR A 89 -10.92 -5.43 -9.36
N ALA A 90 -10.88 -4.29 -10.08
CA ALA A 90 -11.55 -3.07 -9.66
C ALA A 90 -13.06 -3.24 -9.49
N LYS A 91 -13.72 -4.02 -10.37
CA LYS A 91 -15.16 -4.32 -10.27
C LYS A 91 -15.53 -4.94 -8.93
N GLU A 92 -14.74 -5.90 -8.46
CA GLU A 92 -14.94 -6.54 -7.16
C GLU A 92 -14.69 -5.56 -6.01
N GLY A 93 -13.64 -4.73 -6.11
CA GLY A 93 -13.33 -3.72 -5.13
C GLY A 93 -14.45 -2.70 -4.94
N PHE A 94 -14.96 -2.13 -6.03
CA PHE A 94 -16.11 -1.20 -5.97
C PHE A 94 -17.36 -1.85 -5.38
N ALA A 95 -17.61 -3.12 -5.69
CA ALA A 95 -18.75 -3.85 -5.10
C ALA A 95 -18.61 -4.02 -3.58
N LEU A 96 -17.41 -4.30 -3.08
CA LEU A 96 -17.13 -4.40 -1.65
C LEU A 96 -17.20 -3.04 -0.94
N ALA A 97 -16.67 -1.99 -1.54
CA ALA A 97 -16.77 -0.63 -1.02
C ALA A 97 -18.23 -0.18 -0.90
N ALA A 98 -19.03 -0.44 -1.94
CA ALA A 98 -20.47 -0.15 -1.91
C ALA A 98 -21.21 -0.97 -0.84
N ALA A 99 -20.84 -2.24 -0.65
CA ALA A 99 -21.43 -3.09 0.38
C ALA A 99 -21.11 -2.59 1.79
N ALA A 100 -19.86 -2.20 2.07
CA ALA A 100 -19.45 -1.61 3.34
C ALA A 100 -20.22 -0.32 3.62
N LYS A 101 -20.30 0.59 2.64
CA LYS A 101 -21.06 1.85 2.74
C LYS A 101 -22.54 1.59 3.03
N LYS A 102 -23.16 0.65 2.32
CA LYS A 102 -24.57 0.27 2.52
C LYS A 102 -24.83 -0.28 3.93
N ALA A 103 -23.86 -1.01 4.47
CA ALA A 103 -23.95 -1.58 5.83
C ALA A 103 -23.60 -0.57 6.93
N GLY A 104 -23.17 0.66 6.60
CA GLY A 104 -22.69 1.64 7.58
C GLY A 104 -21.37 1.22 8.23
N LEU A 105 -20.58 0.37 7.58
CA LEU A 105 -19.32 -0.15 8.08
C LEU A 105 -18.12 0.55 7.43
N MET A 106 -17.08 0.75 8.20
CA MET A 106 -15.82 1.32 7.70
C MET A 106 -15.01 0.27 6.96
N LEU A 107 -14.49 0.64 5.80
CA LEU A 107 -13.56 -0.13 5.00
C LEU A 107 -12.40 0.75 4.59
N GLN A 108 -11.22 0.47 5.13
CA GLN A 108 -9.96 1.11 4.78
C GLN A 108 -9.02 0.08 4.16
N VAL A 109 -8.19 0.51 3.22
CA VAL A 109 -7.20 -0.35 2.55
C VAL A 109 -5.78 0.12 2.88
N GLY A 110 -4.85 -0.81 3.06
CA GLY A 110 -3.46 -0.58 3.45
C GLY A 110 -2.61 0.12 2.37
N GLN A 111 -3.06 1.28 1.90
CA GLN A 111 -2.31 2.12 0.97
C GLN A 111 -1.29 2.98 1.73
N CYS A 112 -0.29 2.31 2.27
CA CYS A 112 0.64 2.85 3.26
C CYS A 112 1.42 4.11 2.81
N LEU A 113 1.64 4.34 1.51
CA LEU A 113 2.34 5.54 1.04
C LEU A 113 1.59 6.83 1.35
N ARG A 114 0.27 6.77 1.46
CA ARG A 114 -0.55 7.92 1.87
C ARG A 114 -0.29 8.34 3.32
N PHE A 115 0.36 7.50 4.10
CA PHE A 115 0.72 7.69 5.51
C PHE A 115 2.24 7.63 5.76
N TRP A 116 3.03 7.36 4.71
CA TRP A 116 4.48 7.27 4.82
C TRP A 116 5.08 8.67 5.02
N PRO A 117 5.89 8.90 6.07
CA PRO A 117 6.30 10.25 6.48
C PRO A 117 6.88 11.11 5.36
N GLU A 118 7.77 10.55 4.55
CA GLU A 118 8.40 11.27 3.44
C GLU A 118 7.40 11.61 2.32
N TYR A 119 6.45 10.71 2.06
CA TYR A 119 5.39 10.92 1.06
C TYR A 119 4.35 11.94 1.55
N VAL A 120 4.03 11.94 2.85
CA VAL A 120 3.17 12.96 3.48
C VAL A 120 3.83 14.32 3.37
N ALA A 121 5.12 14.44 3.77
CA ALA A 121 5.86 15.70 3.67
C ALA A 121 5.97 16.20 2.22
N PHE A 122 6.12 15.30 1.25
CA PHE A 122 6.11 15.67 -0.16
C PHE A 122 4.72 16.12 -0.62
N THR A 123 3.65 15.44 -0.21
CA THR A 123 2.28 15.86 -0.49
C THR A 123 1.99 17.26 0.03
N ASP A 124 2.38 17.57 1.28
CA ASP A 124 2.23 18.88 1.90
C ASP A 124 3.10 19.93 1.19
N PHE A 125 4.30 19.53 0.74
CA PHE A 125 5.16 20.41 -0.06
C PHE A 125 4.49 20.81 -1.37
N VAL A 126 3.91 19.86 -2.11
CA VAL A 126 3.16 20.11 -3.35
C VAL A 126 2.00 21.07 -3.09
N ARG A 127 1.18 20.76 -2.08
CA ARG A 127 0.00 21.56 -1.71
C ARG A 127 0.33 22.99 -1.25
N SER A 128 1.52 23.18 -0.70
CA SER A 128 1.97 24.51 -0.22
C SER A 128 2.32 25.49 -1.35
N GLU A 129 2.48 25.02 -2.59
CA GLU A 129 2.88 25.77 -3.79
C GLU A 129 4.16 26.64 -3.63
N ARG A 130 4.91 26.46 -2.55
CA ARG A 130 6.08 27.30 -2.23
C ARG A 130 7.20 27.20 -3.27
N ALA A 131 7.24 26.11 -4.06
CA ALA A 131 8.15 25.97 -5.21
C ALA A 131 7.47 26.24 -6.56
N GLY A 132 6.24 26.74 -6.57
CA GLY A 132 5.40 26.89 -7.76
C GLY A 132 4.73 25.58 -8.17
N ARG A 133 4.20 25.54 -9.38
CA ARG A 133 3.51 24.36 -9.89
C ARG A 133 4.44 23.16 -10.05
N LEU A 134 3.96 21.98 -9.80
CA LEU A 134 4.60 20.72 -10.14
C LEU A 134 4.56 20.53 -11.67
N LEU A 135 5.72 20.35 -12.29
CA LEU A 135 5.90 20.22 -13.74
C LEU A 135 6.09 18.77 -14.16
N SER A 136 6.84 17.99 -13.35
CA SER A 136 7.00 16.56 -13.59
C SER A 136 7.21 15.78 -12.31
N LEU A 137 6.82 14.50 -12.34
CA LEU A 137 7.02 13.52 -11.26
C LEU A 137 7.42 12.18 -11.85
N SER A 138 8.54 11.63 -11.39
CA SER A 138 9.00 10.28 -11.74
C SER A 138 9.15 9.46 -10.46
N LEU A 139 8.50 8.30 -10.41
CA LEU A 139 8.54 7.40 -9.25
C LEU A 139 9.25 6.09 -9.64
N GLN A 140 9.90 5.46 -8.67
CA GLN A 140 10.62 4.20 -8.85
C GLN A 140 10.46 3.31 -7.63
N ARG A 141 10.11 2.04 -7.91
CA ARG A 141 10.01 1.00 -6.87
C ARG A 141 10.63 -0.28 -7.38
N ARG A 142 11.82 -0.57 -6.89
CA ARG A 142 12.69 -1.65 -7.37
C ARG A 142 12.96 -2.63 -6.26
N ALA A 143 12.84 -3.92 -6.56
CA ALA A 143 13.08 -5.00 -5.61
C ALA A 143 13.74 -6.21 -6.27
N GLY A 144 14.43 -7.00 -5.47
CA GLY A 144 14.71 -8.39 -5.83
C GLY A 144 13.43 -9.22 -5.80
N ARG A 145 13.45 -10.35 -6.49
CA ARG A 145 12.32 -11.29 -6.51
C ARG A 145 11.90 -11.69 -5.08
N PRO A 146 10.60 -11.60 -4.74
CA PRO A 146 10.14 -11.89 -3.41
C PRO A 146 10.26 -13.39 -3.10
N GLY A 147 10.98 -13.74 -2.02
CA GLY A 147 11.16 -15.12 -1.54
C GLY A 147 10.50 -15.38 -0.17
N TYR A 148 9.74 -14.42 0.34
CA TYR A 148 9.22 -14.42 1.72
C TYR A 148 7.73 -14.77 1.83
N SER A 149 7.02 -14.94 0.71
CA SER A 149 5.58 -15.23 0.74
C SER A 149 5.30 -16.70 1.10
N ALA A 150 4.28 -16.89 1.91
CA ALA A 150 3.84 -18.21 2.31
C ALA A 150 3.36 -19.04 1.10
N GLY A 151 3.92 -20.24 0.91
CA GLY A 151 3.62 -21.04 -0.29
C GLY A 151 4.10 -20.39 -1.59
N ASN A 152 4.95 -19.37 -1.49
CA ASN A 152 5.56 -18.68 -2.64
C ASN A 152 4.54 -18.02 -3.62
N TRP A 153 3.33 -17.68 -3.13
CA TRP A 153 2.22 -17.19 -3.96
C TRP A 153 2.54 -15.89 -4.71
N LEU A 154 3.45 -15.04 -4.20
CA LEU A 154 3.88 -13.83 -4.91
C LEU A 154 4.60 -14.14 -6.24
N ASN A 155 5.23 -15.31 -6.35
CA ASN A 155 5.88 -15.77 -7.57
C ASN A 155 4.93 -16.54 -8.52
N ASP A 156 3.65 -16.64 -8.19
CA ASP A 156 2.59 -17.10 -9.08
C ASP A 156 1.90 -15.86 -9.67
N GLY A 157 2.10 -15.64 -10.97
CA GLY A 157 1.57 -14.45 -11.64
C GLY A 157 0.04 -14.41 -11.76
N GLU A 158 -0.66 -15.55 -11.65
CA GLU A 158 -2.12 -15.58 -11.60
C GLU A 158 -2.63 -15.21 -10.21
N ALA A 159 -1.96 -15.69 -9.17
CA ALA A 159 -2.35 -15.43 -7.79
C ALA A 159 -1.99 -14.00 -7.33
N SER A 160 -0.85 -13.46 -7.78
CA SER A 160 -0.33 -12.15 -7.34
C SER A 160 -0.65 -11.00 -8.28
N GLY A 161 -0.90 -11.26 -9.55
CA GLY A 161 -0.94 -10.24 -10.61
C GLY A 161 0.45 -9.70 -11.00
N GLY A 162 1.53 -10.27 -10.45
CA GLY A 162 2.90 -9.88 -10.68
C GLY A 162 3.29 -8.56 -10.00
N ALA A 163 4.49 -8.07 -10.31
CA ALA A 163 4.97 -6.79 -9.78
C ALA A 163 4.05 -5.62 -10.16
N ALA A 164 3.35 -5.69 -11.29
CA ALA A 164 2.44 -4.64 -11.71
C ALA A 164 1.31 -4.43 -10.69
N LEU A 165 0.66 -5.50 -10.23
CA LEU A 165 -0.44 -5.38 -9.27
C LEU A 165 0.07 -5.33 -7.82
N ASP A 166 1.08 -6.15 -7.44
CA ASP A 166 1.48 -6.21 -6.02
C ASP A 166 2.43 -5.07 -5.63
N LEU A 167 3.40 -4.71 -6.48
CA LEU A 167 4.46 -3.75 -6.15
C LEU A 167 4.20 -2.36 -6.72
N HIS A 168 3.94 -2.26 -8.01
CA HIS A 168 3.77 -0.99 -8.73
C HIS A 168 2.52 -0.23 -8.30
N ILE A 169 1.48 -0.94 -7.84
CA ILE A 169 0.24 -0.31 -7.34
C ILE A 169 0.48 0.74 -6.24
N HIS A 170 1.53 0.62 -5.46
CA HIS A 170 1.88 1.63 -4.45
C HIS A 170 2.10 3.01 -5.08
N ASP A 171 2.85 3.06 -6.19
CA ASP A 171 3.16 4.31 -6.86
C ASP A 171 1.98 4.79 -7.72
N THR A 172 1.22 3.87 -8.35
CA THR A 172 -0.04 4.16 -9.02
C THR A 172 -1.05 4.78 -8.05
N ASP A 173 -1.21 4.19 -6.86
CA ASP A 173 -2.08 4.71 -5.80
C ASP A 173 -1.62 6.10 -5.32
N TYR A 174 -0.32 6.29 -5.17
CA TYR A 174 0.21 7.57 -4.74
C TYR A 174 0.04 8.66 -5.80
N VAL A 175 0.22 8.35 -7.08
CA VAL A 175 -0.10 9.27 -8.19
C VAL A 175 -1.57 9.68 -8.14
N GLN A 176 -2.48 8.71 -7.99
CA GLN A 176 -3.92 8.98 -7.84
C GLN A 176 -4.22 9.83 -6.59
N HIS A 177 -3.58 9.56 -5.48
CA HIS A 177 -3.77 10.33 -4.24
C HIS A 177 -3.31 11.79 -4.38
N LEU A 178 -2.17 12.00 -5.04
CA LEU A 178 -1.54 13.33 -5.16
C LEU A 178 -2.19 14.18 -6.26
N LEU A 179 -2.52 13.58 -7.40
CA LEU A 179 -2.89 14.28 -8.64
C LEU A 179 -4.30 13.95 -9.15
N GLY A 180 -4.97 12.98 -8.53
CA GLY A 180 -6.22 12.44 -9.03
C GLY A 180 -6.03 11.37 -10.10
N VAL A 181 -7.13 10.94 -10.71
CA VAL A 181 -7.13 9.93 -11.78
C VAL A 181 -6.57 10.53 -13.07
N PRO A 182 -5.58 9.88 -13.72
CA PRO A 182 -5.07 10.34 -15.01
C PRO A 182 -6.10 10.15 -16.12
N ASN A 183 -6.02 10.94 -17.18
CA ASN A 183 -6.94 10.80 -18.35
C ASN A 183 -6.70 9.48 -19.11
N ALA A 184 -5.46 9.00 -19.14
CA ALA A 184 -5.05 7.78 -19.81
C ALA A 184 -3.71 7.29 -19.24
N VAL A 185 -3.35 6.06 -19.57
CA VAL A 185 -2.03 5.47 -19.28
C VAL A 185 -1.42 4.84 -20.52
N THR A 186 -0.09 4.92 -20.63
CA THR A 186 0.71 4.16 -21.59
C THR A 186 1.77 3.39 -20.85
N SER A 187 1.77 2.07 -21.00
CA SER A 187 2.69 1.21 -20.25
C SER A 187 3.43 0.23 -21.17
N VAL A 188 4.66 -0.07 -20.78
CA VAL A 188 5.49 -1.15 -21.34
C VAL A 188 6.09 -1.96 -20.20
N GLY A 189 6.42 -3.22 -20.43
CA GLY A 189 6.98 -4.03 -19.36
C GLY A 189 7.50 -5.37 -19.83
N THR A 190 8.05 -6.12 -18.90
CA THR A 190 8.53 -7.49 -19.13
C THR A 190 7.73 -8.49 -18.30
N ARG A 191 7.57 -9.70 -18.86
CA ARG A 191 6.88 -10.81 -18.20
C ARG A 191 7.81 -11.99 -18.01
N ASP A 192 7.61 -12.68 -16.92
CA ASP A 192 8.20 -14.00 -16.66
C ASP A 192 7.16 -14.92 -15.99
N ALA A 193 7.59 -16.00 -15.36
CA ALA A 193 6.71 -16.93 -14.65
C ALA A 193 5.92 -16.26 -13.50
N THR A 194 6.38 -15.12 -12.99
CA THR A 194 5.70 -14.33 -11.95
C THR A 194 4.70 -13.30 -12.50
N GLY A 195 4.35 -13.38 -13.79
CA GLY A 195 3.46 -12.42 -14.43
C GLY A 195 4.23 -11.20 -14.98
N TRP A 196 3.68 -9.99 -14.83
CA TRP A 196 4.37 -8.74 -15.16
C TRP A 196 5.40 -8.45 -14.06
N SER A 197 6.65 -8.86 -14.32
CA SER A 197 7.74 -8.75 -13.35
C SER A 197 8.40 -7.38 -13.32
N HIS A 198 8.16 -6.55 -14.34
CA HIS A 198 8.60 -5.16 -14.42
C HIS A 198 7.65 -4.36 -15.31
N ILE A 199 7.29 -3.16 -14.91
CA ILE A 199 6.41 -2.27 -15.68
C ILE A 199 6.88 -0.82 -15.57
N PHE A 200 6.79 -0.09 -16.68
CA PHE A 200 6.96 1.35 -16.79
C PHE A 200 5.65 1.93 -17.27
N THR A 201 5.15 2.94 -16.59
CA THR A 201 3.90 3.63 -16.94
C THR A 201 4.13 5.12 -17.10
N THR A 202 3.58 5.70 -18.17
CA THR A 202 3.34 7.13 -18.33
C THR A 202 1.86 7.39 -18.02
N TYR A 203 1.60 8.27 -17.04
CA TYR A 203 0.25 8.73 -16.70
C TYR A 203 -0.01 10.04 -17.42
N HIS A 204 -1.07 10.08 -18.22
CA HIS A 204 -1.42 11.25 -19.02
C HIS A 204 -2.30 12.22 -18.23
N PHE A 205 -1.69 13.28 -17.76
CA PHE A 205 -2.35 14.48 -17.23
C PHE A 205 -2.22 15.63 -18.24
N LYS A 206 -3.03 16.68 -18.09
CA LYS A 206 -3.04 17.81 -19.04
C LYS A 206 -1.73 18.61 -18.98
N ASP A 207 -1.27 18.93 -17.78
CA ASP A 207 -0.22 19.94 -17.58
C ASP A 207 0.99 19.43 -16.77
N ILE A 208 1.06 18.12 -16.49
CA ILE A 208 2.12 17.49 -15.69
C ILE A 208 2.62 16.22 -16.40
N ALA A 209 3.93 16.06 -16.52
CA ALA A 209 4.56 14.83 -16.99
C ALA A 209 4.75 13.87 -15.80
N VAL A 210 4.11 12.71 -15.83
CA VAL A 210 4.18 11.73 -14.72
C VAL A 210 4.54 10.35 -15.23
N THR A 211 5.55 9.73 -14.61
CA THR A 211 5.97 8.36 -14.91
C THR A 211 6.20 7.57 -13.63
N ALA A 212 6.00 6.26 -13.69
CA ALA A 212 6.41 5.34 -12.64
C ALA A 212 7.04 4.07 -13.19
N GLU A 213 8.05 3.56 -12.48
CA GLU A 213 8.71 2.29 -12.70
C GLU A 213 8.48 1.38 -11.50
N GLY A 214 8.00 0.16 -11.72
CA GLY A 214 7.87 -0.86 -10.69
C GLY A 214 8.34 -2.22 -11.17
N GLY A 215 9.21 -2.88 -10.41
CA GLY A 215 9.70 -4.19 -10.79
C GLY A 215 10.40 -4.94 -9.67
N TRP A 216 10.32 -6.27 -9.72
CA TRP A 216 10.99 -7.17 -8.77
C TRP A 216 11.90 -8.22 -9.44
N ASN A 217 12.26 -8.01 -10.70
CA ASN A 217 13.18 -8.88 -11.46
C ASN A 217 14.65 -8.50 -11.30
N TYR A 218 14.97 -7.68 -10.29
CA TYR A 218 16.35 -7.39 -9.92
C TYR A 218 16.98 -8.59 -9.20
N PRO A 219 18.33 -8.73 -9.24
CA PRO A 219 19.01 -9.73 -8.43
C PRO A 219 18.64 -9.62 -6.93
N ALA A 220 18.58 -10.76 -6.24
CA ALA A 220 18.15 -10.78 -4.83
C ALA A 220 19.00 -9.87 -3.91
N GLN A 221 20.29 -9.70 -4.23
CA GLN A 221 21.21 -8.85 -3.49
C GLN A 221 21.04 -7.35 -3.78
N TRP A 222 20.23 -6.96 -4.77
CA TRP A 222 19.95 -5.55 -5.09
C TRP A 222 19.32 -4.83 -3.90
N GLY A 223 18.50 -5.53 -3.13
CA GLY A 223 17.74 -4.95 -2.05
C GLY A 223 16.42 -4.35 -2.51
N PHE A 224 15.94 -3.36 -1.77
CA PHE A 224 14.69 -2.64 -2.04
C PHE A 224 14.95 -1.14 -2.13
N GLN A 225 14.42 -0.50 -3.15
CA GLN A 225 14.50 0.95 -3.33
C GLN A 225 13.12 1.53 -3.60
N MET A 226 12.80 2.56 -2.87
CA MET A 226 11.73 3.52 -3.17
C MET A 226 12.39 4.86 -3.50
N ALA A 227 12.01 5.47 -4.62
CA ALA A 227 12.53 6.77 -4.99
C ALA A 227 11.50 7.57 -5.79
N PHE A 228 11.57 8.89 -5.70
CA PHE A 228 10.90 9.79 -6.64
C PHE A 228 11.71 11.05 -6.87
N GLN A 229 11.48 11.66 -8.04
CA GLN A 229 12.01 12.96 -8.39
C GLN A 229 10.87 13.83 -8.92
N ALA A 230 10.76 15.03 -8.38
CA ALA A 230 9.74 16.00 -8.72
C ALA A 230 10.37 17.33 -9.13
N VAL A 231 9.95 17.86 -10.28
CA VAL A 231 10.43 19.18 -10.77
C VAL A 231 9.30 20.18 -10.65
N PHE A 232 9.61 21.32 -10.08
CA PHE A 232 8.74 22.48 -9.90
C PHE A 232 9.25 23.68 -10.69
N GLU A 233 8.42 24.71 -10.84
CA GLU A 233 8.84 25.97 -11.47
C GLU A 233 10.07 26.61 -10.81
N ARG A 234 10.27 26.40 -9.50
CA ARG A 234 11.33 27.02 -8.70
C ARG A 234 12.16 26.05 -7.87
N GLY A 235 12.32 24.80 -8.35
CA GLY A 235 13.17 23.83 -7.67
C GLY A 235 12.80 22.39 -7.93
N THR A 236 13.43 21.49 -7.21
CA THR A 236 13.23 20.04 -7.31
C THR A 236 13.13 19.41 -5.93
N VAL A 237 12.32 18.35 -5.80
CA VAL A 237 12.33 17.47 -4.63
C VAL A 237 12.79 16.09 -5.08
N GLU A 238 13.73 15.52 -4.33
CA GLU A 238 14.24 14.17 -4.54
C GLU A 238 14.04 13.35 -3.27
N PHE A 239 13.49 12.16 -3.42
CA PHE A 239 13.45 11.11 -2.40
C PHE A 239 14.17 9.88 -2.89
N ASP A 240 15.01 9.29 -2.05
CA ASP A 240 15.63 7.99 -2.30
C ASP A 240 15.86 7.28 -0.95
N SER A 241 15.16 6.18 -0.74
CA SER A 241 15.22 5.39 0.50
C SER A 241 16.61 4.80 0.80
N THR A 242 17.53 4.82 -0.17
CA THR A 242 18.89 4.27 -0.05
C THR A 242 19.95 5.33 0.28
N ARG A 243 19.55 6.60 0.37
CA ARG A 243 20.45 7.74 0.60
C ARG A 243 20.25 8.36 1.99
N SER A 244 21.18 9.24 2.36
CA SER A 244 21.04 10.10 3.53
C SER A 244 21.57 11.51 3.20
N PRO A 245 20.76 12.56 3.37
CA PRO A 245 19.34 12.52 3.74
C PRO A 245 18.46 11.90 2.63
N VAL A 246 17.38 11.21 3.04
CA VAL A 246 16.50 10.49 2.12
C VAL A 246 15.62 11.42 1.28
N LEU A 247 15.22 12.57 1.83
CA LEU A 247 14.33 13.55 1.20
C LEU A 247 14.99 14.93 1.16
N VAL A 248 15.11 15.51 -0.04
CA VAL A 248 15.89 16.72 -0.29
C VAL A 248 15.11 17.66 -1.20
N PHE A 249 15.13 18.96 -0.86
CA PHE A 249 14.71 20.05 -1.73
C PHE A 249 15.93 20.80 -2.28
N GLY A 250 16.00 20.95 -3.60
CA GLY A 250 16.94 21.82 -4.30
C GLY A 250 16.22 23.07 -4.84
N ASP A 251 16.69 24.25 -4.48
CA ASP A 251 16.11 25.51 -4.98
C ASP A 251 16.54 25.81 -6.43
N ALA A 252 16.00 26.88 -7.01
CA ALA A 252 16.31 27.32 -8.38
C ALA A 252 17.79 27.68 -8.62
N LYS A 253 18.59 27.87 -7.55
CA LYS A 253 20.04 28.10 -7.61
C LYS A 253 20.83 26.79 -7.45
N GLY A 254 20.16 25.66 -7.34
CA GLY A 254 20.76 24.33 -7.13
C GLY A 254 21.23 24.07 -5.70
N LYS A 255 20.90 24.94 -4.73
CA LYS A 255 21.25 24.71 -3.32
C LYS A 255 20.32 23.66 -2.74
N LYS A 256 20.88 22.52 -2.38
CA LYS A 256 20.16 21.39 -1.78
C LYS A 256 20.12 21.50 -0.25
N LYS A 257 18.99 21.13 0.35
CA LYS A 257 18.78 21.02 1.79
C LYS A 257 17.81 19.87 2.09
N PRO A 258 17.92 19.18 3.24
CA PRO A 258 16.92 18.22 3.67
C PRO A 258 15.53 18.87 3.72
N LEU A 259 14.51 18.15 3.23
CA LEU A 259 13.12 18.51 3.45
C LEU A 259 12.68 17.77 4.72
N PRO A 260 12.30 18.49 5.80
CA PRO A 260 11.97 17.85 7.07
C PRO A 260 10.66 17.07 6.97
N PHE A 261 10.59 15.98 7.70
CA PHE A 261 9.39 15.18 7.93
C PHE A 261 9.43 14.62 9.36
N GLU A 262 8.26 14.28 9.91
CA GLU A 262 8.15 13.72 11.25
C GLU A 262 8.06 12.19 11.18
N GLU A 263 9.02 11.50 11.78
CA GLU A 263 8.95 10.06 11.96
C GLU A 263 8.19 9.74 13.24
N PRO A 264 7.18 8.83 13.20
CA PRO A 264 6.53 8.38 14.43
C PRO A 264 7.53 7.63 15.32
N ALA A 265 7.51 7.93 16.62
CA ALA A 265 8.43 7.36 17.62
C ALA A 265 8.08 5.90 17.97
N VAL A 266 7.88 5.05 16.96
CA VAL A 266 7.42 3.65 17.14
C VAL A 266 8.49 2.60 16.91
N GLY A 267 9.66 3.02 16.43
CA GLY A 267 10.80 2.14 16.21
C GLY A 267 10.67 1.20 15.02
N ARG A 268 11.51 0.17 15.00
CA ARG A 268 11.56 -0.84 13.93
C ARG A 268 10.83 -2.11 14.34
N SER A 269 10.31 -2.83 13.36
CA SER A 269 9.76 -4.16 13.56
C SER A 269 10.87 -5.18 13.89
N SER A 270 10.61 -6.04 14.85
CA SER A 270 11.50 -7.18 15.17
C SER A 270 11.43 -8.30 14.12
N SER A 271 10.40 -8.31 13.28
CA SER A 271 10.15 -9.40 12.31
C SER A 271 10.38 -9.00 10.87
N GLY A 272 10.59 -7.73 10.53
CA GLY A 272 10.75 -7.21 9.16
C GLY A 272 9.83 -7.91 8.14
N VAL A 273 9.16 -7.19 7.27
CA VAL A 273 8.42 -7.82 6.17
C VAL A 273 9.11 -7.45 4.87
N GLY A 274 9.62 -8.46 4.19
CA GLY A 274 10.33 -8.24 2.95
C GLY A 274 11.50 -7.28 3.15
N ASN A 275 11.41 -6.12 2.55
CA ASN A 275 12.50 -5.14 2.46
C ASN A 275 12.37 -3.95 3.42
N VAL A 276 11.29 -3.86 4.21
CA VAL A 276 11.01 -2.72 5.08
C VAL A 276 10.95 -3.16 6.54
N SER A 277 11.76 -2.54 7.39
CA SER A 277 11.79 -2.80 8.84
C SER A 277 11.17 -1.68 9.69
N SER A 278 10.93 -0.50 9.12
CA SER A 278 10.25 0.59 9.82
C SER A 278 8.78 0.29 10.02
N LEU A 279 8.26 0.54 11.22
CA LEU A 279 6.82 0.50 11.49
C LEU A 279 6.09 1.78 11.04
N GLY A 280 6.83 2.86 10.80
CA GLY A 280 6.38 4.23 10.58
C GLY A 280 5.04 4.38 9.86
N GLY A 281 5.03 4.22 8.53
CA GLY A 281 3.81 4.38 7.73
C GLY A 281 2.70 3.38 8.10
N TYR A 282 3.04 2.13 8.40
CA TYR A 282 2.08 1.11 8.83
C TYR A 282 1.43 1.46 10.18
N PHE A 283 2.20 1.98 11.13
CA PHE A 283 1.65 2.45 12.39
C PHE A 283 0.68 3.61 12.18
N VAL A 284 1.04 4.59 11.35
CA VAL A 284 0.21 5.78 11.12
C VAL A 284 -1.11 5.41 10.45
N GLU A 285 -1.10 4.53 9.43
CA GLU A 285 -2.33 4.13 8.75
C GLU A 285 -3.28 3.33 9.65
N LEU A 286 -2.73 2.44 10.50
CA LEU A 286 -3.53 1.67 11.45
C LEU A 286 -4.06 2.54 12.59
N ALA A 287 -3.24 3.47 13.10
CA ALA A 287 -3.67 4.45 14.10
C ALA A 287 -4.78 5.36 13.55
N TYR A 288 -4.69 5.77 12.29
CA TYR A 288 -5.75 6.53 11.62
C TYR A 288 -7.05 5.72 11.50
N PHE A 289 -6.98 4.43 11.17
CA PHE A 289 -8.15 3.56 11.14
C PHE A 289 -8.81 3.44 12.50
N VAL A 290 -8.03 3.22 13.57
CA VAL A 290 -8.52 3.15 14.95
C VAL A 290 -9.16 4.49 15.37
N ASP A 291 -8.53 5.62 15.07
CA ASP A 291 -9.08 6.95 15.33
C ASP A 291 -10.43 7.19 14.62
N CYS A 292 -10.55 6.71 13.38
CA CYS A 292 -11.83 6.74 12.66
C CYS A 292 -12.92 5.93 13.38
N LEU A 293 -12.57 4.72 13.84
CA LEU A 293 -13.50 3.85 14.59
C LEU A 293 -13.95 4.50 15.90
N GLU A 294 -13.02 5.02 16.69
CA GLU A 294 -13.33 5.66 17.98
C GLU A 294 -14.22 6.88 17.83
N LYS A 295 -13.95 7.69 16.80
CA LYS A 295 -14.73 8.91 16.53
C LYS A 295 -16.03 8.64 15.76
N GLY A 296 -16.29 7.40 15.37
CA GLY A 296 -17.46 7.03 14.56
C GLY A 296 -17.52 7.74 13.21
N ARG A 297 -16.38 8.17 12.66
CA ARG A 297 -16.29 8.85 11.36
C ARG A 297 -15.68 7.94 10.31
N PRO A 298 -16.25 7.84 9.10
CA PRO A 298 -15.66 7.02 8.04
C PRO A 298 -14.27 7.54 7.63
N PRO A 299 -13.35 6.64 7.23
CA PRO A 299 -12.06 7.06 6.69
C PRO A 299 -12.26 7.87 5.41
N GLU A 300 -11.46 8.94 5.25
CA GLU A 300 -11.40 9.79 4.05
C GLU A 300 -10.17 9.46 3.19
N ILE A 301 -9.17 8.82 3.81
CA ILE A 301 -7.90 8.44 3.19
C ILE A 301 -7.86 6.92 3.05
N ALA A 302 -7.44 6.44 1.89
CA ALA A 302 -7.29 5.02 1.56
C ALA A 302 -8.60 4.23 1.70
N THR A 303 -9.71 4.84 1.28
CA THR A 303 -11.02 4.17 1.28
C THR A 303 -11.08 3.01 0.30
N GLY A 304 -12.07 2.12 0.47
CA GLY A 304 -12.29 1.02 -0.47
C GLY A 304 -12.52 1.50 -1.91
N GLU A 305 -13.22 2.64 -2.11
CA GLU A 305 -13.42 3.25 -3.42
C GLU A 305 -12.10 3.74 -4.03
N GLN A 306 -11.29 4.47 -3.25
CA GLN A 306 -9.99 4.97 -3.72
C GLN A 306 -9.04 3.82 -4.08
N ALA A 307 -8.98 2.78 -3.27
CA ALA A 307 -8.16 1.60 -3.54
C ALA A 307 -8.66 0.80 -4.75
N SER A 308 -9.99 0.73 -4.96
CA SER A 308 -10.58 0.13 -6.17
C SER A 308 -10.22 0.90 -7.42
N GLU A 309 -10.15 2.24 -7.32
CA GLU A 309 -9.70 3.10 -8.40
C GLU A 309 -8.23 2.86 -8.76
N SER A 310 -7.35 2.67 -7.75
CA SER A 310 -5.95 2.31 -7.99
C SER A 310 -5.83 0.96 -8.72
N VAL A 311 -6.65 -0.03 -8.35
CA VAL A 311 -6.72 -1.31 -9.08
C VAL A 311 -7.20 -1.09 -10.53
N ARG A 312 -8.20 -0.23 -10.78
CA ARG A 312 -8.69 0.11 -12.13
C ARG A 312 -7.60 0.73 -13.00
N ILE A 313 -6.78 1.60 -12.42
CA ILE A 313 -5.65 2.21 -13.13
C ILE A 313 -4.63 1.12 -13.48
N VAL A 314 -4.26 0.24 -12.54
CA VAL A 314 -3.32 -0.89 -12.80
C VAL A 314 -3.88 -1.86 -13.86
N GLU A 315 -5.18 -2.15 -13.86
CA GLU A 315 -5.80 -2.94 -14.94
C GLU A 315 -5.63 -2.28 -16.32
N ALA A 316 -5.74 -0.95 -16.39
CA ALA A 316 -5.49 -0.18 -17.62
C ALA A 316 -4.01 -0.20 -18.02
N GLU A 317 -3.09 -0.09 -17.06
CA GLU A 317 -1.64 -0.21 -17.27
C GLU A 317 -1.27 -1.59 -17.86
N ILE A 318 -1.78 -2.66 -17.25
CA ILE A 318 -1.56 -4.04 -17.73
C ILE A 318 -2.15 -4.21 -19.14
N ARG A 319 -3.34 -3.65 -19.41
CA ARG A 319 -3.96 -3.67 -20.74
C ARG A 319 -3.11 -2.89 -21.76
N SER A 320 -2.60 -1.73 -21.38
CA SER A 320 -1.69 -0.93 -22.20
C SER A 320 -0.42 -1.70 -22.54
N ALA A 321 0.25 -2.29 -21.54
CA ALA A 321 1.45 -3.10 -21.73
C ALA A 321 1.22 -4.34 -22.61
N LYS A 322 0.02 -4.96 -22.53
CA LYS A 322 -0.36 -6.09 -23.38
C LYS A 322 -0.58 -5.70 -24.85
N THR A 323 -1.17 -4.53 -25.08
CA THR A 323 -1.62 -4.12 -26.42
C THR A 323 -0.65 -3.18 -27.13
N GLY A 324 0.30 -2.59 -26.41
CA GLY A 324 1.18 -1.53 -26.89
C GLY A 324 0.46 -0.20 -27.19
N ARG A 325 -0.76 -0.01 -26.66
CA ARG A 325 -1.60 1.16 -26.92
C ARG A 325 -1.87 1.95 -25.64
N THR A 326 -2.04 3.25 -25.80
CA THR A 326 -2.61 4.10 -24.73
C THR A 326 -4.03 3.65 -24.40
N VAL A 327 -4.35 3.59 -23.10
CA VAL A 327 -5.65 3.22 -22.56
C VAL A 327 -6.24 4.41 -21.81
N THR A 328 -7.41 4.87 -22.22
CA THR A 328 -8.19 5.90 -21.52
C THR A 328 -8.86 5.32 -20.26
N LEU A 329 -8.94 6.13 -19.21
CA LEU A 329 -9.54 5.81 -17.90
C LEU A 329 -10.90 6.44 -17.71
#